data_a1a2109c2fc6fd594c231963635cddb0
#
_entry.id   a1a2109c2fc6fd594c231963635cddb0
#
_cell.length_a   1.000
_cell.length_b   1.000
_cell.length_c   1.000
_cell.angle_alpha   90.00
_cell.angle_beta   90.00
_cell.angle_gamma   90.00
#
_symmetry.space_group_name_H-M   'P 1'
#
loop_
_entity.id
_entity.type
_entity.pdbx_description
1 polymer ?
#
loop_
_entity_poly.entity_id
_entity_poly.type
_entity_poly.pdbx_seq_one_letter_code
_entity_poly.pdbx_strand_id
1 'polypeptide(L)'
;MNSSQFLYKNGLYIVIIMIFIALCIITPMVKNTQLLTMSNILNILKQASPRIFLALGVAGLILLTGTDLSVGRMVGLGMVTATIIMHNGVNTGGVFGHIFDFTGIPAPARALLELVVCVILTTGFASIAGLFMARFKMHPFISTMANMLIIFGLVTYATKGVSFGAIDSAIPAMFIPRIGKFPTIILWAVVAVIVVWFIWNKTTFGKNLYAVGGNPEAAAVSGISVFAVTMGAFILAGILYGFGSWLECNRMIGSGSAAYGQGWDMDAIAACVVGGVSFTGGIGKISGVVTGVLIFTALTYSLTILGIDTNLQFIFEGIIILAAVTLDCLKYVKKK
;
A
#
# COMPACT_ATOMS: atom_id res chain seq x y z
N MET A 1 -21.80 27.71 -5.27
CA MET A 1 -20.36 27.34 -5.27
C MET A 1 -19.82 27.80 -6.62
N ASN A 2 -18.97 28.85 -6.67
CA ASN A 2 -18.44 29.38 -7.91
C ASN A 2 -17.62 28.32 -8.65
N SER A 3 -17.66 28.32 -10.00
CA SER A 3 -16.92 27.36 -10.86
C SER A 3 -15.44 27.30 -10.51
N SER A 4 -14.84 28.41 -10.09
CA SER A 4 -13.43 28.45 -9.62
C SER A 4 -13.21 27.67 -8.31
N GLN A 5 -14.14 27.68 -7.38
CA GLN A 5 -14.05 26.91 -6.13
C GLN A 5 -14.26 25.41 -6.35
N PHE A 6 -15.11 25.04 -7.31
CA PHE A 6 -15.32 23.65 -7.70
C PHE A 6 -14.07 23.06 -8.37
N LEU A 7 -13.48 23.78 -9.32
CA LEU A 7 -12.24 23.40 -9.99
C LEU A 7 -11.08 23.31 -8.97
N TYR A 8 -11.00 24.22 -8.02
CA TYR A 8 -9.96 24.21 -7.00
C TYR A 8 -10.07 23.00 -6.05
N LYS A 9 -11.31 22.62 -5.69
CA LYS A 9 -11.56 21.49 -4.79
C LYS A 9 -11.36 20.13 -5.48
N ASN A 10 -11.71 20.03 -6.76
CA ASN A 10 -11.75 18.77 -7.50
C ASN A 10 -10.73 18.72 -8.66
N GLY A 11 -9.88 19.73 -8.82
CA GLY A 11 -8.97 19.88 -9.96
C GLY A 11 -8.10 18.67 -10.20
N LEU A 12 -7.58 18.06 -9.14
CA LEU A 12 -6.75 16.85 -9.24
C LEU A 12 -7.54 15.66 -9.80
N TYR A 13 -8.75 15.42 -9.29
CA TYR A 13 -9.62 14.36 -9.84
C TYR A 13 -9.94 14.59 -11.32
N ILE A 14 -10.20 15.85 -11.70
CA ILE A 14 -10.50 16.22 -13.09
C ILE A 14 -9.31 15.91 -13.99
N VAL A 15 -8.09 16.28 -13.59
CA VAL A 15 -6.87 16.01 -14.37
C VAL A 15 -6.65 14.51 -14.54
N ILE A 16 -6.76 13.73 -13.47
CA ILE A 16 -6.53 12.29 -13.54
C ILE A 16 -7.63 11.59 -14.36
N ILE A 17 -8.87 12.00 -14.22
CA ILE A 17 -9.97 11.48 -15.04
C ILE A 17 -9.76 11.84 -16.53
N MET A 18 -9.30 13.05 -16.84
CA MET A 18 -8.97 13.43 -18.21
C MET A 18 -7.83 12.56 -18.78
N ILE A 19 -6.79 12.31 -17.99
CA ILE A 19 -5.70 11.40 -18.39
C ILE A 19 -6.25 10.00 -18.64
N PHE A 20 -7.09 9.47 -17.75
CA PHE A 20 -7.69 8.15 -17.92
C PHE A 20 -8.60 8.08 -19.17
N ILE A 21 -9.40 9.12 -19.44
CA ILE A 21 -10.21 9.20 -20.67
C ILE A 21 -9.32 9.24 -21.91
N ALA A 22 -8.23 10.04 -21.88
CA ALA A 22 -7.27 10.06 -22.97
C ALA A 22 -6.65 8.67 -23.23
N LEU A 23 -6.29 7.94 -22.17
CA LEU A 23 -5.79 6.57 -22.28
C LEU A 23 -6.84 5.62 -22.84
N CYS A 24 -8.12 5.77 -22.49
CA CYS A 24 -9.22 4.99 -23.08
C CYS A 24 -9.39 5.22 -24.59
N ILE A 25 -9.07 6.43 -25.06
CA ILE A 25 -9.13 6.76 -26.51
C ILE A 25 -7.87 6.29 -27.24
N ILE A 26 -6.70 6.47 -26.65
CA ILE A 26 -5.41 6.16 -27.26
C ILE A 26 -5.18 4.64 -27.35
N THR A 27 -5.58 3.89 -26.31
CA THR A 27 -5.31 2.44 -26.23
C THR A 27 -5.89 1.66 -27.43
N PRO A 28 -7.15 1.85 -27.86
CA PRO A 28 -7.67 1.17 -29.06
C PRO A 28 -6.94 1.56 -30.34
N MET A 29 -6.48 2.81 -30.44
CA MET A 29 -5.77 3.30 -31.64
C MET A 29 -4.36 2.71 -31.78
N VAL A 30 -3.69 2.43 -30.65
CA VAL A 30 -2.29 1.95 -30.64
C VAL A 30 -2.20 0.41 -30.57
N LYS A 31 -3.10 -0.23 -29.81
CA LYS A 31 -3.02 -1.66 -29.48
C LYS A 31 -4.21 -2.49 -29.99
N ASN A 32 -5.18 -1.92 -30.69
CA ASN A 32 -6.42 -2.60 -31.11
C ASN A 32 -7.16 -3.30 -29.95
N THR A 33 -7.00 -2.83 -28.70
CA THR A 33 -7.62 -3.38 -27.50
C THR A 33 -8.39 -2.29 -26.76
N GLN A 34 -9.60 -2.62 -26.28
CA GLN A 34 -10.38 -1.69 -25.47
C GLN A 34 -9.94 -1.76 -24.01
N LEU A 35 -9.71 -0.60 -23.40
CA LEU A 35 -9.35 -0.51 -21.98
C LEU A 35 -10.55 -0.83 -21.08
N LEU A 36 -11.73 -0.31 -21.42
CA LEU A 36 -12.98 -0.49 -20.65
C LEU A 36 -13.68 -1.80 -21.02
N THR A 37 -13.04 -2.93 -20.70
CA THR A 37 -13.66 -4.26 -20.75
C THR A 37 -13.88 -4.77 -19.33
N MET A 38 -14.88 -5.66 -19.16
CA MET A 38 -15.11 -6.29 -17.84
C MET A 38 -13.86 -7.01 -17.34
N SER A 39 -13.09 -7.64 -18.23
CA SER A 39 -11.83 -8.31 -17.88
C SER A 39 -10.80 -7.32 -17.30
N ASN A 40 -10.62 -6.17 -17.96
CA ASN A 40 -9.67 -5.15 -17.51
C ASN A 40 -10.10 -4.50 -16.21
N ILE A 41 -11.40 -4.23 -16.03
CA ILE A 41 -11.95 -3.73 -14.76
C ILE A 41 -11.67 -4.71 -13.63
N LEU A 42 -11.92 -6.00 -13.82
CA LEU A 42 -11.62 -7.03 -12.83
C LEU A 42 -10.11 -7.15 -12.57
N ASN A 43 -9.26 -6.97 -13.57
CA ASN A 43 -7.80 -6.96 -13.40
C ASN A 43 -7.33 -5.74 -12.61
N ILE A 44 -7.90 -4.56 -12.86
CA ILE A 44 -7.62 -3.35 -12.07
C ILE A 44 -8.01 -3.58 -10.60
N LEU A 45 -9.22 -4.09 -10.34
CA LEU A 45 -9.68 -4.39 -8.98
C LEU A 45 -8.81 -5.44 -8.29
N LYS A 46 -8.39 -6.48 -9.04
CA LYS A 46 -7.48 -7.52 -8.55
C LYS A 46 -6.12 -6.94 -8.14
N GLN A 47 -5.56 -6.02 -8.93
CA GLN A 47 -4.29 -5.36 -8.61
C GLN A 47 -4.43 -4.32 -7.50
N ALA A 48 -5.54 -3.61 -7.44
CA ALA A 48 -5.82 -2.64 -6.40
C ALA A 48 -6.01 -3.28 -5.02
N SER A 49 -6.46 -4.55 -4.96
CA SER A 49 -6.81 -5.21 -3.70
C SER A 49 -5.67 -5.20 -2.67
N PRO A 50 -4.45 -5.70 -2.93
CA PRO A 50 -3.35 -5.61 -1.97
C PRO A 50 -2.88 -4.16 -1.75
N ARG A 51 -2.92 -3.32 -2.78
CA ARG A 51 -2.52 -1.90 -2.68
C ARG A 51 -3.44 -1.10 -1.75
N ILE A 52 -4.72 -1.47 -1.63
CA ILE A 52 -5.68 -0.85 -0.68
C ILE A 52 -5.20 -1.07 0.76
N PHE A 53 -4.73 -2.26 1.12
CA PHE A 53 -4.18 -2.51 2.45
C PHE A 53 -3.01 -1.58 2.76
N LEU A 54 -2.08 -1.45 1.82
CA LEU A 54 -0.90 -0.59 1.99
C LEU A 54 -1.30 0.88 2.14
N ALA A 55 -2.16 1.36 1.26
CA ALA A 55 -2.62 2.75 1.29
C ALA A 55 -3.44 3.08 2.55
N LEU A 56 -4.26 2.15 3.06
CA LEU A 56 -4.97 2.34 4.33
C LEU A 56 -4.01 2.47 5.51
N GLY A 57 -2.92 1.70 5.53
CA GLY A 57 -1.87 1.83 6.54
C GLY A 57 -1.17 3.19 6.45
N VAL A 58 -0.68 3.55 5.27
CA VAL A 58 0.00 4.83 5.02
C VAL A 58 -0.92 6.01 5.31
N ALA A 59 -2.20 5.95 4.94
CA ALA A 59 -3.17 7.01 5.19
C ALA A 59 -3.32 7.33 6.68
N GLY A 60 -3.29 6.31 7.56
CA GLY A 60 -3.31 6.50 9.00
C GLY A 60 -2.11 7.28 9.52
N LEU A 61 -0.94 7.08 8.91
CA LEU A 61 0.28 7.81 9.26
C LEU A 61 0.29 9.23 8.70
N ILE A 62 -0.21 9.44 7.47
CA ILE A 62 -0.36 10.79 6.90
C ILE A 62 -1.32 11.63 7.73
N LEU A 63 -2.39 11.05 8.28
CA LEU A 63 -3.27 11.75 9.23
C LEU A 63 -2.53 12.30 10.44
N LEU A 64 -1.44 11.65 10.89
CA LEU A 64 -0.56 12.10 11.98
C LEU A 64 0.59 13.00 11.50
N THR A 65 0.47 13.61 10.32
CA THR A 65 1.54 14.40 9.66
C THR A 65 2.81 13.59 9.38
N GLY A 66 2.69 12.25 9.38
CA GLY A 66 3.76 11.32 9.09
C GLY A 66 3.68 10.77 7.66
N THR A 67 4.69 10.00 7.30
CA THR A 67 4.68 9.17 6.09
C THR A 67 5.49 7.93 6.37
N ASP A 68 5.31 6.88 5.56
CA ASP A 68 6.09 5.66 5.69
C ASP A 68 6.69 5.27 4.33
N LEU A 69 8.00 5.50 4.22
CA LEU A 69 8.78 5.10 3.05
C LEU A 69 9.19 3.62 3.07
N SER A 70 8.98 2.94 4.19
CA SER A 70 9.37 1.53 4.33
C SER A 70 8.34 0.55 3.79
N VAL A 71 7.10 1.00 3.51
CA VAL A 71 6.00 0.13 3.09
C VAL A 71 6.33 -0.71 1.86
N GLY A 72 6.97 -0.14 0.84
CA GLY A 72 7.38 -0.90 -0.35
C GLY A 72 8.38 -2.01 -0.03
N ARG A 73 9.32 -1.76 0.89
CA ARG A 73 10.29 -2.78 1.33
C ARG A 73 9.67 -3.83 2.26
N MET A 74 8.62 -3.46 3.00
CA MET A 74 7.82 -4.44 3.75
C MET A 74 7.08 -5.40 2.83
N VAL A 75 6.63 -4.94 1.66
CA VAL A 75 6.08 -5.85 0.63
C VAL A 75 7.17 -6.81 0.13
N GLY A 76 8.37 -6.32 -0.17
CA GLY A 76 9.50 -7.17 -0.54
C GLY A 76 9.86 -8.21 0.53
N LEU A 77 9.86 -7.81 1.80
CA LEU A 77 10.04 -8.69 2.95
C LEU A 77 8.97 -9.79 2.98
N GLY A 78 7.69 -9.41 2.88
CA GLY A 78 6.59 -10.38 2.85
C GLY A 78 6.64 -11.31 1.64
N MET A 79 7.02 -10.81 0.46
CA MET A 79 7.18 -11.65 -0.72
C MET A 79 8.29 -12.70 -0.56
N VAL A 80 9.40 -12.33 0.10
CA VAL A 80 10.52 -13.24 0.33
C VAL A 80 10.16 -14.28 1.39
N THR A 81 9.59 -13.87 2.54
CA THR A 81 9.15 -14.81 3.58
C THR A 81 8.07 -15.77 3.07
N ALA A 82 7.14 -15.23 2.28
CA ALA A 82 6.10 -16.02 1.63
C ALA A 82 6.67 -17.10 0.70
N THR A 83 7.67 -16.73 -0.08
CA THR A 83 8.30 -17.70 -0.98
C THR A 83 9.06 -18.77 -0.21
N ILE A 84 9.70 -18.43 0.91
CA ILE A 84 10.39 -19.40 1.76
C ILE A 84 9.41 -20.39 2.41
N ILE A 85 8.28 -19.92 2.93
CA ILE A 85 7.33 -20.75 3.68
C ILE A 85 6.35 -21.49 2.74
N MET A 86 5.92 -20.84 1.66
CA MET A 86 4.89 -21.38 0.76
C MET A 86 5.44 -22.01 -0.52
N HIS A 87 6.76 -22.23 -0.67
CA HIS A 87 7.33 -22.84 -1.87
C HIS A 87 6.82 -24.27 -2.10
N ASN A 88 6.99 -24.76 -3.33
CA ASN A 88 6.50 -26.08 -3.77
C ASN A 88 7.56 -27.19 -3.76
N GLY A 89 8.66 -27.01 -3.03
CA GLY A 89 9.77 -27.95 -2.98
C GLY A 89 10.91 -27.68 -3.99
N VAL A 90 10.76 -26.67 -4.85
CA VAL A 90 11.85 -26.20 -5.69
C VAL A 90 12.84 -25.42 -4.82
N ASN A 91 14.13 -25.68 -4.98
CA ASN A 91 15.18 -24.98 -4.23
C ASN A 91 15.08 -23.47 -4.49
N THR A 92 14.89 -22.73 -3.42
CA THR A 92 14.68 -21.28 -3.47
C THR A 92 15.99 -20.50 -3.50
N GLY A 93 17.15 -21.12 -3.26
CA GLY A 93 18.42 -20.39 -3.16
C GLY A 93 18.49 -19.48 -1.92
N GLY A 94 19.48 -18.59 -1.89
CA GLY A 94 19.71 -17.66 -0.77
C GLY A 94 20.29 -18.33 0.49
N VAL A 95 20.37 -17.55 1.59
CA VAL A 95 20.93 -18.01 2.86
C VAL A 95 19.98 -18.99 3.56
N PHE A 96 18.68 -18.75 3.47
CA PHE A 96 17.66 -19.50 4.20
C PHE A 96 16.97 -20.59 3.38
N GLY A 97 17.12 -20.62 2.07
CA GLY A 97 16.46 -21.59 1.20
C GLY A 97 16.84 -23.04 1.42
N HIS A 98 18.01 -23.30 2.06
CA HIS A 98 18.45 -24.63 2.43
C HIS A 98 18.22 -24.98 3.91
N ILE A 99 17.86 -23.98 4.75
CA ILE A 99 17.74 -24.17 6.20
C ILE A 99 16.30 -24.55 6.58
N PHE A 100 15.32 -24.00 5.85
CA PHE A 100 13.92 -24.15 6.18
C PHE A 100 13.18 -24.91 5.07
N ASP A 101 12.80 -26.15 5.36
CA ASP A 101 11.91 -26.94 4.50
C ASP A 101 10.53 -27.05 5.16
N PHE A 102 9.55 -26.39 4.58
CA PHE A 102 8.17 -26.42 5.03
C PHE A 102 7.28 -27.33 4.18
N THR A 103 7.85 -28.07 3.20
CA THR A 103 7.05 -28.90 2.26
C THR A 103 6.30 -30.04 2.97
N GLY A 104 6.76 -30.49 4.12
CA GLY A 104 6.07 -31.47 4.97
C GLY A 104 4.80 -30.94 5.66
N ILE A 105 4.57 -29.60 5.65
CA ILE A 105 3.41 -28.97 6.25
C ILE A 105 2.30 -28.85 5.19
N PRO A 106 1.02 -29.18 5.50
CA PRO A 106 -0.07 -29.00 4.56
C PRO A 106 -0.19 -27.56 4.04
N ALA A 107 -0.52 -27.37 2.76
CA ALA A 107 -0.59 -26.07 2.10
C ALA A 107 -1.42 -25.01 2.85
N PRO A 108 -2.63 -25.32 3.42
CA PRO A 108 -3.38 -24.34 4.20
C PRO A 108 -2.64 -23.87 5.45
N ALA A 109 -1.95 -24.78 6.13
CA ALA A 109 -1.20 -24.45 7.34
C ALA A 109 0.03 -23.57 7.02
N ARG A 110 0.72 -23.83 5.90
CA ARG A 110 1.82 -22.99 5.42
C ARG A 110 1.33 -21.57 5.10
N ALA A 111 0.19 -21.45 4.46
CA ALA A 111 -0.39 -20.14 4.12
C ALA A 111 -0.77 -19.33 5.36
N LEU A 112 -1.36 -19.98 6.38
CA LEU A 112 -1.69 -19.33 7.65
C LEU A 112 -0.44 -18.99 8.47
N LEU A 113 0.54 -19.90 8.51
CA LEU A 113 1.83 -19.65 9.13
C LEU A 113 2.51 -18.42 8.51
N GLU A 114 2.55 -18.36 7.18
CA GLU A 114 3.13 -17.21 6.48
C GLU A 114 2.40 -15.91 6.77
N LEU A 115 1.05 -15.92 6.76
CA LEU A 115 0.28 -14.73 7.10
C LEU A 115 0.67 -14.20 8.48
N VAL A 116 0.78 -15.09 9.47
CA VAL A 116 1.17 -14.73 10.84
C VAL A 116 2.60 -14.20 10.88
N VAL A 117 3.55 -14.89 10.24
CA VAL A 117 4.95 -14.46 10.18
C VAL A 117 5.08 -13.11 9.49
N CYS A 118 4.43 -12.93 8.34
CA CYS A 118 4.46 -11.69 7.59
C CYS A 118 3.91 -10.53 8.42
N VAL A 119 2.75 -10.71 9.07
CA VAL A 119 2.13 -9.68 9.93
C VAL A 119 3.04 -9.36 11.14
N ILE A 120 3.64 -10.35 11.77
CA ILE A 120 4.56 -10.11 12.90
C ILE A 120 5.78 -9.31 12.46
N LEU A 121 6.41 -9.69 11.36
CA LEU A 121 7.61 -9.01 10.85
C LEU A 121 7.30 -7.57 10.42
N THR A 122 6.28 -7.36 9.60
CA THR A 122 5.91 -6.02 9.14
C THR A 122 5.45 -5.12 10.29
N THR A 123 4.68 -5.66 11.24
CA THR A 123 4.26 -4.92 12.44
C THR A 123 5.45 -4.60 13.35
N GLY A 124 6.40 -5.53 13.48
CA GLY A 124 7.64 -5.33 14.24
C GLY A 124 8.46 -4.18 13.67
N PHE A 125 8.74 -4.20 12.37
CA PHE A 125 9.48 -3.10 11.70
C PHE A 125 8.72 -1.78 11.74
N ALA A 126 7.41 -1.77 11.48
CA ALA A 126 6.58 -0.58 11.59
C ALA A 126 6.61 -0.02 13.02
N SER A 127 6.52 -0.88 14.04
CA SER A 127 6.57 -0.49 15.45
C SER A 127 7.93 0.11 15.84
N ILE A 128 9.03 -0.38 15.27
CA ILE A 128 10.37 0.22 15.47
C ILE A 128 10.37 1.65 14.94
N ALA A 129 9.95 1.87 13.69
CA ALA A 129 9.86 3.23 13.13
C ALA A 129 8.93 4.13 13.95
N GLY A 130 7.78 3.59 14.37
CA GLY A 130 6.81 4.27 15.21
C GLY A 130 7.36 4.65 16.58
N LEU A 131 8.16 3.78 17.21
CA LEU A 131 8.81 4.06 18.50
C LEU A 131 9.77 5.24 18.39
N PHE A 132 10.60 5.30 17.36
CA PHE A 132 11.51 6.42 17.16
C PHE A 132 10.76 7.74 16.93
N MET A 133 9.66 7.71 16.17
CA MET A 133 8.80 8.87 15.98
C MET A 133 8.09 9.27 17.29
N ALA A 134 7.46 8.32 17.98
CA ALA A 134 6.60 8.61 19.12
C ALA A 134 7.40 8.97 20.38
N ARG A 135 8.55 8.32 20.64
CA ARG A 135 9.35 8.50 21.86
C ARG A 135 10.41 9.56 21.71
N PHE A 136 11.13 9.56 20.58
CA PHE A 136 12.27 10.47 20.36
C PHE A 136 11.89 11.69 19.52
N LYS A 137 10.61 11.82 19.11
CA LYS A 137 10.11 12.92 18.26
C LYS A 137 10.92 13.05 16.96
N MET A 138 11.45 11.93 16.48
CA MET A 138 12.19 11.89 15.22
C MET A 138 11.26 12.22 14.07
N HIS A 139 11.79 12.95 13.07
CA HIS A 139 10.99 13.25 11.88
C HIS A 139 10.59 11.94 11.16
N PRO A 140 9.30 11.75 10.80
CA PRO A 140 8.79 10.50 10.22
C PRO A 140 9.59 10.03 9.02
N PHE A 141 9.95 10.94 8.13
CA PHE A 141 10.77 10.66 6.95
C PHE A 141 12.09 9.96 7.30
N ILE A 142 12.82 10.45 8.32
CA ILE A 142 14.11 9.89 8.71
C ILE A 142 13.93 8.50 9.31
N SER A 143 12.97 8.35 10.22
CA SER A 143 12.68 7.07 10.89
C SER A 143 12.29 5.99 9.89
N THR A 144 11.38 6.29 8.97
CA THR A 144 10.87 5.31 8.00
C THR A 144 11.86 5.05 6.87
N MET A 145 12.66 6.05 6.46
CA MET A 145 13.75 5.86 5.50
C MET A 145 14.85 4.96 6.07
N ALA A 146 15.26 5.16 7.34
CA ALA A 146 16.20 4.27 7.99
C ALA A 146 15.65 2.83 8.05
N ASN A 147 14.38 2.67 8.44
CA ASN A 147 13.70 1.39 8.46
C ASN A 147 13.66 0.72 7.07
N MET A 148 13.39 1.50 6.03
CA MET A 148 13.43 1.05 4.62
C MET A 148 14.80 0.45 4.26
N LEU A 149 15.89 1.13 4.62
CA LEU A 149 17.26 0.66 4.34
C LEU A 149 17.60 -0.59 5.13
N ILE A 150 17.19 -0.67 6.40
CA ILE A 150 17.41 -1.87 7.24
C ILE A 150 16.69 -3.07 6.63
N ILE A 151 15.41 -2.94 6.29
CA ILE A 151 14.63 -4.03 5.68
C ILE A 151 15.26 -4.45 4.35
N PHE A 152 15.58 -3.50 3.48
CA PHE A 152 16.21 -3.80 2.19
C PHE A 152 17.54 -4.53 2.37
N GLY A 153 18.40 -4.07 3.29
CA GLY A 153 19.67 -4.74 3.60
C GLY A 153 19.47 -6.16 4.10
N LEU A 154 18.57 -6.38 5.06
CA LEU A 154 18.25 -7.70 5.60
C LEU A 154 17.72 -8.65 4.52
N VAL A 155 16.76 -8.19 3.73
CA VAL A 155 16.15 -9.00 2.65
C VAL A 155 17.19 -9.32 1.57
N THR A 156 17.99 -8.33 1.15
CA THR A 156 19.04 -8.54 0.15
C THR A 156 20.13 -9.51 0.65
N TYR A 157 20.52 -9.40 1.92
CA TYR A 157 21.46 -10.33 2.54
C TYR A 157 20.88 -11.74 2.57
N ALA A 158 19.62 -11.90 3.00
CA ALA A 158 18.94 -13.19 3.09
C ALA A 158 18.77 -13.88 1.72
N THR A 159 18.50 -13.08 0.67
CA THR A 159 18.29 -13.58 -0.69
C THR A 159 19.55 -13.65 -1.53
N LYS A 160 20.68 -13.07 -1.05
CA LYS A 160 21.90 -12.80 -1.86
C LYS A 160 21.59 -12.04 -3.15
N GLY A 161 20.55 -11.20 -3.13
CA GLY A 161 20.09 -10.42 -4.27
C GLY A 161 19.40 -11.23 -5.38
N VAL A 162 19.14 -12.52 -5.18
CA VAL A 162 18.49 -13.40 -6.18
C VAL A 162 17.00 -13.50 -5.87
N SER A 163 16.18 -13.67 -6.89
CA SER A 163 14.77 -13.99 -6.71
C SER A 163 14.59 -15.46 -6.32
N PHE A 164 13.68 -15.71 -5.38
CA PHE A 164 13.30 -17.06 -5.01
C PHE A 164 12.26 -17.65 -5.98
N GLY A 165 12.12 -18.99 -5.97
CA GLY A 165 11.17 -19.69 -6.82
C GLY A 165 9.70 -19.38 -6.52
N ALA A 166 8.80 -20.00 -7.29
CA ALA A 166 7.37 -19.79 -7.13
C ALA A 166 6.81 -20.46 -5.87
N ILE A 167 5.70 -19.91 -5.37
CA ILE A 167 4.92 -20.53 -4.30
C ILE A 167 4.07 -21.68 -4.83
N ASP A 168 3.65 -22.56 -3.94
CA ASP A 168 2.71 -23.66 -4.24
C ASP A 168 1.39 -23.12 -4.77
N SER A 169 1.03 -23.47 -6.01
CA SER A 169 -0.17 -22.99 -6.68
C SER A 169 -1.49 -23.44 -6.03
N ALA A 170 -1.46 -24.47 -5.18
CA ALA A 170 -2.61 -24.91 -4.41
C ALA A 170 -3.04 -23.84 -3.38
N ILE A 171 -2.10 -23.03 -2.85
CA ILE A 171 -2.39 -22.03 -1.84
C ILE A 171 -3.24 -20.87 -2.40
N PRO A 172 -2.84 -20.18 -3.49
CA PRO A 172 -3.70 -19.16 -4.08
C PRO A 172 -5.06 -19.69 -4.53
N ALA A 173 -5.12 -20.92 -5.04
CA ALA A 173 -6.38 -21.54 -5.43
C ALA A 173 -7.36 -21.71 -4.25
N MET A 174 -6.84 -21.82 -3.04
CA MET A 174 -7.63 -21.98 -1.80
C MET A 174 -8.07 -20.63 -1.20
N PHE A 175 -7.16 -19.67 -1.09
CA PHE A 175 -7.39 -18.41 -0.36
C PHE A 175 -7.90 -17.27 -1.23
N ILE A 176 -7.58 -17.28 -2.53
CA ILE A 176 -8.04 -16.30 -3.50
C ILE A 176 -8.59 -16.96 -4.78
N PRO A 177 -9.50 -17.96 -4.65
CA PRO A 177 -10.07 -18.64 -5.81
C PRO A 177 -10.79 -17.64 -6.74
N ARG A 178 -11.09 -18.09 -7.95
CA ARG A 178 -11.99 -17.36 -8.85
C ARG A 178 -13.37 -18.01 -8.82
N ILE A 179 -14.40 -17.20 -8.66
CA ILE A 179 -15.79 -17.63 -8.83
C ILE A 179 -16.24 -17.18 -10.21
N GLY A 180 -16.16 -18.08 -11.19
CA GLY A 180 -16.34 -17.74 -12.59
C GLY A 180 -15.26 -16.74 -13.06
N LYS A 181 -15.67 -15.53 -13.46
CA LYS A 181 -14.76 -14.46 -13.84
C LYS A 181 -14.33 -13.56 -12.67
N PHE A 182 -14.99 -13.67 -11.51
CA PHE A 182 -14.78 -12.79 -10.37
C PHE A 182 -13.61 -13.25 -9.49
N PRO A 183 -12.54 -12.44 -9.30
CA PRO A 183 -11.43 -12.76 -8.41
C PRO A 183 -11.78 -12.44 -6.95
N THR A 184 -11.79 -13.46 -6.09
CA THR A 184 -12.21 -13.29 -4.68
C THR A 184 -11.24 -12.47 -3.84
N ILE A 185 -10.04 -12.20 -4.31
CA ILE A 185 -9.09 -11.27 -3.66
C ILE A 185 -9.70 -9.88 -3.41
N ILE A 186 -10.68 -9.47 -4.21
CA ILE A 186 -11.41 -8.21 -4.03
C ILE A 186 -12.17 -8.20 -2.71
N LEU A 187 -12.69 -9.35 -2.27
CA LEU A 187 -13.42 -9.47 -0.99
C LEU A 187 -12.52 -9.17 0.20
N TRP A 188 -11.25 -9.57 0.15
CA TRP A 188 -10.27 -9.23 1.18
C TRP A 188 -10.09 -7.73 1.32
N ALA A 189 -9.99 -7.02 0.19
CA ALA A 189 -9.90 -5.56 0.20
C ALA A 189 -11.16 -4.90 0.78
N VAL A 190 -12.35 -5.41 0.41
CA VAL A 190 -13.62 -4.90 0.97
C VAL A 190 -13.66 -5.10 2.49
N VAL A 191 -13.26 -6.27 2.99
CA VAL A 191 -13.18 -6.54 4.43
C VAL A 191 -12.23 -5.56 5.10
N ALA A 192 -11.02 -5.35 4.55
CA ALA A 192 -10.06 -4.39 5.10
C ALA A 192 -10.63 -2.97 5.16
N VAL A 193 -11.29 -2.52 4.09
CA VAL A 193 -11.95 -1.20 4.05
C VAL A 193 -13.01 -1.07 5.14
N ILE A 194 -13.86 -2.09 5.33
CA ILE A 194 -14.90 -2.09 6.37
C ILE A 194 -14.27 -2.06 7.76
N VAL A 195 -13.26 -2.89 8.02
CA VAL A 195 -12.58 -2.96 9.32
C VAL A 195 -11.90 -1.64 9.65
N VAL A 196 -11.12 -1.08 8.73
CA VAL A 196 -10.43 0.20 8.96
C VAL A 196 -11.43 1.35 9.06
N TRP A 197 -12.51 1.34 8.25
CA TRP A 197 -13.59 2.31 8.38
C TRP A 197 -14.23 2.27 9.77
N PHE A 198 -14.48 1.07 10.30
CA PHE A 198 -15.01 0.91 11.66
C PHE A 198 -14.02 1.44 12.70
N ILE A 199 -12.73 1.09 12.61
CA ILE A 199 -11.69 1.57 13.51
C ILE A 199 -11.62 3.10 13.51
N TRP A 200 -11.59 3.74 12.34
CA TRP A 200 -11.44 5.19 12.25
C TRP A 200 -12.68 5.97 12.66
N ASN A 201 -13.88 5.47 12.32
CA ASN A 201 -15.10 6.25 12.51
C ASN A 201 -15.91 5.87 13.75
N LYS A 202 -15.70 4.66 14.30
CA LYS A 202 -16.53 4.13 15.37
C LYS A 202 -15.79 3.89 16.69
N THR A 203 -14.44 3.94 16.69
CA THR A 203 -13.67 3.72 17.92
C THR A 203 -13.08 5.01 18.48
N THR A 204 -12.70 4.99 19.76
CA THR A 204 -11.98 6.07 20.42
C THR A 204 -10.60 6.28 19.80
N PHE A 205 -9.94 5.19 19.36
CA PHE A 205 -8.66 5.27 18.65
C PHE A 205 -8.75 6.15 17.41
N GLY A 206 -9.75 5.94 16.56
CA GLY A 206 -9.95 6.73 15.35
C GLY A 206 -10.20 8.21 15.65
N LYS A 207 -11.05 8.52 16.66
CA LYS A 207 -11.27 9.90 17.07
C LYS A 207 -9.98 10.56 17.55
N ASN A 208 -9.18 9.85 18.35
CA ASN A 208 -7.89 10.32 18.86
C ASN A 208 -6.87 10.49 17.72
N LEU A 209 -6.90 9.62 16.70
CA LEU A 209 -6.06 9.74 15.52
C LEU A 209 -6.28 11.06 14.78
N TYR A 210 -7.53 11.45 14.58
CA TYR A 210 -7.88 12.75 13.97
C TYR A 210 -7.53 13.94 14.89
N ALA A 211 -7.73 13.80 16.20
CA ALA A 211 -7.42 14.85 17.16
C ALA A 211 -5.90 15.12 17.22
N VAL A 212 -5.09 14.07 17.37
CA VAL A 212 -3.62 14.16 17.37
C VAL A 212 -3.10 14.68 16.04
N GLY A 213 -3.64 14.20 14.93
CA GLY A 213 -3.27 14.67 13.61
C GLY A 213 -3.59 16.13 13.34
N GLY A 214 -4.69 16.65 13.92
CA GLY A 214 -5.07 18.06 13.80
C GLY A 214 -4.22 19.00 14.65
N ASN A 215 -3.98 18.64 15.90
CA ASN A 215 -3.10 19.39 16.80
C ASN A 215 -2.62 18.48 17.94
N PRO A 216 -1.37 17.97 17.90
CA PRO A 216 -0.85 17.08 18.94
C PRO A 216 -0.78 17.72 20.32
N GLU A 217 -0.49 19.02 20.41
CA GLU A 217 -0.39 19.74 21.70
C GLU A 217 -1.75 19.90 22.34
N ALA A 218 -2.75 20.33 21.59
CA ALA A 218 -4.13 20.43 22.07
C ALA A 218 -4.70 19.06 22.47
N ALA A 219 -4.40 18.01 21.71
CA ALA A 219 -4.78 16.64 22.06
C ALA A 219 -4.15 16.19 23.37
N ALA A 220 -2.86 16.47 23.59
CA ALA A 220 -2.15 16.14 24.83
C ALA A 220 -2.76 16.85 26.05
N VAL A 221 -3.07 18.15 25.93
CA VAL A 221 -3.73 18.93 27.00
C VAL A 221 -5.13 18.37 27.32
N SER A 222 -5.79 17.81 26.30
CA SER A 222 -7.09 17.14 26.46
C SER A 222 -6.99 15.72 27.04
N GLY A 223 -5.79 15.27 27.47
CA GLY A 223 -5.57 13.97 28.09
C GLY A 223 -5.37 12.81 27.09
N ILE A 224 -5.24 13.10 25.78
CA ILE A 224 -4.98 12.07 24.77
C ILE A 224 -3.47 11.76 24.73
N SER A 225 -3.11 10.48 24.92
CA SER A 225 -1.72 10.04 24.81
C SER A 225 -1.27 10.04 23.33
N VAL A 226 -0.54 11.09 22.92
CA VAL A 226 0.05 11.18 21.56
C VAL A 226 0.93 9.98 21.26
N PHE A 227 1.72 9.51 22.26
CA PHE A 227 2.55 8.31 22.13
C PHE A 227 1.72 7.08 21.76
N ALA A 228 0.66 6.79 22.51
CA ALA A 228 -0.17 5.61 22.30
C ALA A 228 -0.89 5.65 20.94
N VAL A 229 -1.36 6.83 20.53
CA VAL A 229 -2.03 7.01 19.24
C VAL A 229 -1.05 6.81 18.09
N THR A 230 0.15 7.40 18.17
CA THR A 230 1.19 7.24 17.15
C THR A 230 1.63 5.77 17.03
N MET A 231 1.94 5.12 18.16
CA MET A 231 2.30 3.70 18.16
C MET A 231 1.17 2.82 17.61
N GLY A 232 -0.07 3.07 18.01
CA GLY A 232 -1.23 2.35 17.50
C GLY A 232 -1.41 2.50 15.98
N ALA A 233 -1.12 3.67 15.42
CA ALA A 233 -1.18 3.91 13.99
C ALA A 233 -0.10 3.11 13.23
N PHE A 234 1.13 3.06 13.74
CA PHE A 234 2.21 2.26 13.14
C PHE A 234 1.94 0.75 13.26
N ILE A 235 1.41 0.28 14.40
CA ILE A 235 1.01 -1.12 14.59
C ILE A 235 -0.09 -1.49 13.59
N LEU A 236 -1.14 -0.67 13.46
CA LEU A 236 -2.21 -0.90 12.49
C LEU A 236 -1.68 -0.90 11.06
N ALA A 237 -0.79 0.03 10.73
CA ALA A 237 -0.14 0.09 9.41
C ALA A 237 0.66 -1.18 9.15
N GLY A 238 1.49 -1.64 10.08
CA GLY A 238 2.27 -2.86 9.96
C GLY A 238 1.42 -4.12 9.75
N ILE A 239 0.28 -4.24 10.48
CA ILE A 239 -0.68 -5.33 10.27
C ILE A 239 -1.24 -5.29 8.84
N LEU A 240 -1.64 -4.12 8.36
CA LEU A 240 -2.17 -3.94 7.01
C LEU A 240 -1.11 -4.24 5.94
N TYR A 241 0.14 -3.84 6.16
CA TYR A 241 1.25 -4.15 5.24
C TYR A 241 1.50 -5.66 5.16
N GLY A 242 1.44 -6.38 6.27
CA GLY A 242 1.57 -7.84 6.30
C GLY A 242 0.48 -8.53 5.50
N PHE A 243 -0.79 -8.16 5.72
CA PHE A 243 -1.91 -8.68 4.93
C PHE A 243 -1.79 -8.34 3.44
N GLY A 244 -1.44 -7.09 3.11
CA GLY A 244 -1.26 -6.64 1.73
C GLY A 244 -0.15 -7.42 1.02
N SER A 245 0.97 -7.64 1.69
CA SER A 245 2.12 -8.40 1.16
C SER A 245 1.77 -9.87 0.93
N TRP A 246 1.09 -10.50 1.89
CA TRP A 246 0.60 -11.87 1.78
C TRP A 246 -0.37 -12.04 0.61
N LEU A 247 -1.33 -11.12 0.45
CA LEU A 247 -2.26 -11.13 -0.68
C LEU A 247 -1.55 -10.93 -2.01
N GLU A 248 -0.55 -10.06 -2.05
CA GLU A 248 0.22 -9.80 -3.26
C GLU A 248 1.02 -11.03 -3.69
N CYS A 249 1.66 -11.73 -2.74
CA CYS A 249 2.36 -12.97 -3.03
C CYS A 249 1.42 -14.03 -3.63
N ASN A 250 0.25 -14.22 -3.01
CA ASN A 250 -0.76 -15.13 -3.53
C ASN A 250 -1.29 -14.72 -4.91
N ARG A 251 -1.43 -13.40 -5.17
CA ARG A 251 -1.89 -12.86 -6.45
C ARG A 251 -0.89 -13.14 -7.58
N MET A 252 0.41 -12.99 -7.28
CA MET A 252 1.48 -13.12 -8.26
C MET A 252 1.91 -14.56 -8.50
N ILE A 253 1.67 -15.47 -7.55
CA ILE A 253 2.18 -16.87 -7.54
C ILE A 253 3.70 -16.85 -7.77
N GLY A 254 4.32 -15.77 -7.36
CA GLY A 254 5.60 -15.36 -7.89
C GLY A 254 6.76 -15.60 -6.95
N SER A 255 7.93 -15.32 -7.47
CA SER A 255 9.19 -15.35 -6.75
C SER A 255 9.36 -14.09 -5.89
N GLY A 256 9.71 -14.27 -4.63
CA GLY A 256 10.12 -13.19 -3.75
C GLY A 256 11.46 -12.60 -4.18
N SER A 257 11.54 -11.28 -4.20
CA SER A 257 12.75 -10.52 -4.51
C SER A 257 12.89 -9.32 -3.58
N ALA A 258 14.11 -8.98 -3.21
CA ALA A 258 14.40 -7.79 -2.42
C ALA A 258 14.00 -6.48 -3.14
N ALA A 259 13.96 -6.50 -4.47
CA ALA A 259 13.53 -5.36 -5.28
C ALA A 259 12.01 -5.26 -5.40
N TYR A 260 11.24 -6.29 -5.05
CA TYR A 260 9.79 -6.25 -5.15
C TYR A 260 9.22 -5.15 -4.24
N GLY A 261 8.21 -4.46 -4.70
CA GLY A 261 7.61 -3.33 -3.98
C GLY A 261 8.42 -2.03 -4.05
N GLN A 262 9.46 -1.96 -4.87
CA GLN A 262 10.15 -0.70 -5.11
C GLN A 262 9.19 0.32 -5.73
N GLY A 263 9.14 1.53 -5.15
CA GLY A 263 8.23 2.60 -5.57
C GLY A 263 6.80 2.49 -5.00
N TRP A 264 6.40 1.37 -4.41
CA TRP A 264 5.05 1.20 -3.87
C TRP A 264 4.75 2.09 -2.65
N ASP A 265 5.77 2.58 -1.97
CA ASP A 265 5.69 3.62 -0.97
C ASP A 265 5.17 4.93 -1.59
N MET A 266 5.75 5.35 -2.71
CA MET A 266 5.31 6.53 -3.44
C MET A 266 3.91 6.36 -4.02
N ASP A 267 3.60 5.20 -4.59
CA ASP A 267 2.26 4.86 -5.08
C ASP A 267 1.19 4.97 -3.99
N ALA A 268 1.47 4.40 -2.81
CA ALA A 268 0.55 4.43 -1.68
C ALA A 268 0.32 5.85 -1.17
N ILE A 269 1.41 6.65 -1.05
CA ILE A 269 1.34 8.06 -0.66
C ILE A 269 0.55 8.86 -1.69
N ALA A 270 0.87 8.70 -2.99
CA ALA A 270 0.17 9.39 -4.07
C ALA A 270 -1.32 9.07 -4.06
N ALA A 271 -1.69 7.80 -3.93
CA ALA A 271 -3.07 7.36 -3.87
C ALA A 271 -3.81 8.00 -2.67
N CYS A 272 -3.15 8.10 -1.50
CA CYS A 272 -3.74 8.76 -0.33
C CYS A 272 -3.98 10.25 -0.57
N VAL A 273 -3.00 10.96 -1.13
CA VAL A 273 -3.11 12.41 -1.40
C VAL A 273 -4.14 12.69 -2.48
N VAL A 274 -4.12 11.94 -3.58
CA VAL A 274 -5.15 11.97 -4.61
C VAL A 274 -6.52 11.72 -3.99
N GLY A 275 -6.60 10.76 -3.06
CA GLY A 275 -7.81 10.46 -2.29
C GLY A 275 -8.22 11.55 -1.28
N GLY A 276 -7.45 12.64 -1.15
CA GLY A 276 -7.78 13.78 -0.28
C GLY A 276 -7.37 13.60 1.18
N VAL A 277 -6.41 12.73 1.46
CA VAL A 277 -5.71 12.69 2.75
C VAL A 277 -4.66 13.80 2.75
N SER A 278 -4.71 14.70 3.72
CA SER A 278 -3.84 15.87 3.75
C SER A 278 -2.57 15.64 4.57
N PHE A 279 -1.44 16.08 4.03
CA PHE A 279 -0.15 16.10 4.75
C PHE A 279 -0.13 17.06 5.94
N THR A 280 -1.08 18.02 6.02
CA THR A 280 -1.21 18.89 7.18
C THR A 280 -1.76 18.18 8.41
N GLY A 281 -2.19 16.92 8.25
CA GLY A 281 -2.73 16.08 9.31
C GLY A 281 -4.21 16.31 9.61
N GLY A 282 -4.84 15.38 10.31
CA GLY A 282 -6.21 15.49 10.79
C GLY A 282 -7.31 15.50 9.72
N ILE A 283 -6.97 15.38 8.44
CA ILE A 283 -7.92 15.43 7.31
C ILE A 283 -7.72 14.23 6.39
N GLY A 284 -8.76 13.44 6.21
CA GLY A 284 -8.77 12.29 5.32
C GLY A 284 -10.03 11.46 5.48
N LYS A 285 -10.39 10.70 4.45
CA LYS A 285 -11.53 9.78 4.45
C LYS A 285 -11.13 8.48 3.78
N ILE A 286 -11.55 7.36 4.36
CA ILE A 286 -11.26 6.03 3.80
C ILE A 286 -11.80 5.85 2.39
N SER A 287 -13.02 6.36 2.11
CA SER A 287 -13.57 6.35 0.75
C SER A 287 -12.68 7.08 -0.24
N GLY A 288 -12.05 8.18 0.18
CA GLY A 288 -11.07 8.90 -0.63
C GLY A 288 -9.83 8.04 -0.91
N VAL A 289 -9.25 7.41 0.13
CA VAL A 289 -8.08 6.52 -0.03
C VAL A 289 -8.38 5.41 -1.04
N VAL A 290 -9.52 4.72 -0.90
CA VAL A 290 -9.93 3.65 -1.83
C VAL A 290 -10.07 4.18 -3.25
N THR A 291 -10.74 5.33 -3.42
CA THR A 291 -10.89 5.97 -4.75
C THR A 291 -9.52 6.33 -5.34
N GLY A 292 -8.62 6.89 -4.54
CA GLY A 292 -7.27 7.22 -4.96
C GLY A 292 -6.48 6.00 -5.44
N VAL A 293 -6.53 4.89 -4.69
CA VAL A 293 -5.88 3.62 -5.09
C VAL A 293 -6.47 3.09 -6.39
N LEU A 294 -7.79 3.10 -6.54
CA LEU A 294 -8.44 2.61 -7.77
C LEU A 294 -8.03 3.42 -8.99
N ILE A 295 -8.05 4.75 -8.87
CA ILE A 295 -7.65 5.66 -9.94
C ILE A 295 -6.18 5.45 -10.31
N PHE A 296 -5.29 5.39 -9.30
CA PHE A 296 -3.86 5.24 -9.52
C PHE A 296 -3.53 3.87 -10.14
N THR A 297 -4.15 2.80 -9.65
CA THR A 297 -4.01 1.46 -10.22
C THR A 297 -4.57 1.38 -11.65
N ALA A 298 -5.69 2.03 -11.93
CA ALA A 298 -6.24 2.07 -13.29
C ALA A 298 -5.30 2.79 -14.26
N LEU A 299 -4.64 3.86 -13.81
CA LEU A 299 -3.67 4.60 -14.61
C LEU A 299 -2.44 3.74 -14.91
N THR A 300 -1.79 3.17 -13.90
CA THR A 300 -0.59 2.33 -14.08
C THR A 300 -0.89 1.08 -14.91
N TYR A 301 -2.06 0.46 -14.71
CA TYR A 301 -2.53 -0.64 -15.52
C TYR A 301 -2.72 -0.27 -17.00
N SER A 302 -3.27 0.92 -17.27
CA SER A 302 -3.47 1.42 -18.63
C SER A 302 -2.15 1.68 -19.34
N LEU A 303 -1.17 2.27 -18.64
CA LEU A 303 0.18 2.49 -19.17
C LEU A 303 0.86 1.15 -19.51
N THR A 304 0.66 0.13 -18.66
CA THR A 304 1.18 -1.23 -18.89
C THR A 304 0.54 -1.88 -20.12
N ILE A 305 -0.77 -1.74 -20.33
CA ILE A 305 -1.45 -2.26 -21.56
C ILE A 305 -0.92 -1.57 -22.81
N LEU A 306 -0.63 -0.27 -22.74
CA LEU A 306 -0.02 0.47 -23.85
C LEU A 306 1.41 -0.01 -24.16
N GLY A 307 2.02 -0.78 -23.27
CA GLY A 307 3.39 -1.27 -23.39
C GLY A 307 4.43 -0.19 -23.06
N ILE A 308 4.04 0.80 -22.26
CA ILE A 308 4.98 1.82 -21.76
C ILE A 308 5.92 1.15 -20.77
N ASP A 309 7.21 1.34 -20.97
CA ASP A 309 8.26 0.83 -20.09
C ASP A 309 8.04 1.26 -18.64
N THR A 310 8.30 0.34 -17.71
CA THR A 310 8.07 0.59 -16.27
C THR A 310 8.89 1.78 -15.76
N ASN A 311 10.10 2.01 -16.29
CA ASN A 311 10.90 3.15 -15.88
C ASN A 311 10.28 4.49 -16.34
N LEU A 312 9.62 4.51 -17.50
CA LEU A 312 8.85 5.68 -17.93
C LEU A 312 7.60 5.88 -17.07
N GLN A 313 6.97 4.80 -16.57
CA GLN A 313 5.83 4.91 -15.66
C GLN A 313 6.20 5.68 -14.38
N PHE A 314 7.41 5.48 -13.82
CA PHE A 314 7.89 6.26 -12.67
C PHE A 314 7.96 7.76 -12.94
N ILE A 315 8.24 8.18 -14.18
CA ILE A 315 8.22 9.62 -14.54
C ILE A 315 6.80 10.17 -14.46
N PHE A 316 5.82 9.45 -15.02
CA PHE A 316 4.41 9.87 -14.94
C PHE A 316 3.91 9.89 -13.51
N GLU A 317 4.23 8.89 -12.71
CA GLU A 317 3.89 8.82 -11.29
C GLU A 317 4.47 10.00 -10.52
N GLY A 318 5.75 10.32 -10.72
CA GLY A 318 6.41 11.47 -10.10
C GLY A 318 5.75 12.80 -10.46
N ILE A 319 5.37 13.01 -11.72
CA ILE A 319 4.66 14.22 -12.16
C ILE A 319 3.29 14.33 -11.48
N ILE A 320 2.55 13.22 -11.39
CA ILE A 320 1.24 13.19 -10.76
C ILE A 320 1.35 13.49 -9.27
N ILE A 321 2.34 12.90 -8.58
CA ILE A 321 2.59 13.14 -7.16
C ILE A 321 2.91 14.62 -6.93
N LEU A 322 3.82 15.19 -7.73
CA LEU A 322 4.20 16.59 -7.62
C LEU A 322 3.00 17.53 -7.82
N ALA A 323 2.19 17.26 -8.85
CA ALA A 323 0.98 18.02 -9.10
C ALA A 323 -0.03 17.89 -7.95
N ALA A 324 -0.24 16.66 -7.44
CA ALA A 324 -1.17 16.38 -6.36
C ALA A 324 -0.78 17.11 -5.07
N VAL A 325 0.47 16.99 -4.65
CA VAL A 325 0.98 17.63 -3.43
C VAL A 325 0.96 19.15 -3.57
N THR A 326 1.37 19.68 -4.72
CA THR A 326 1.32 21.13 -4.98
C THR A 326 -0.10 21.67 -4.87
N LEU A 327 -1.09 21.00 -5.47
CA LEU A 327 -2.48 21.40 -5.38
C LEU A 327 -3.03 21.28 -3.95
N ASP A 328 -2.61 20.29 -3.18
CA ASP A 328 -2.99 20.19 -1.76
C ASP A 328 -2.39 21.34 -0.95
N CYS A 329 -1.12 21.61 -1.07
CA CYS A 329 -0.46 22.73 -0.40
C CYS A 329 -1.10 24.10 -0.74
N LEU A 330 -1.45 24.33 -1.99
CA LEU A 330 -2.09 25.58 -2.44
C LEU A 330 -3.46 25.82 -1.78
N LYS A 331 -4.20 24.77 -1.39
CA LYS A 331 -5.47 24.90 -0.66
C LYS A 331 -5.30 25.59 0.69
N TYR A 332 -4.13 25.45 1.32
CA TYR A 332 -3.83 25.97 2.65
C TYR A 332 -3.09 27.31 2.62
N VAL A 333 -2.28 27.59 1.59
CA VAL A 333 -1.58 28.87 1.43
C VAL A 333 -2.58 30.03 1.23
N LYS A 334 -3.70 29.82 0.53
CA LYS A 334 -4.72 30.88 0.30
C LYS A 334 -5.63 31.16 1.49
N LYS A 335 -5.51 30.43 2.61
CA LYS A 335 -6.31 30.67 3.82
C LYS A 335 -5.59 31.53 4.86
N LYS A 336 -4.34 31.91 4.62
CA LYS A 336 -3.63 32.96 5.35
C LYS A 336 -3.74 34.28 4.58
#